data_3558edcc5d0f0d86a7ccf90112c6f8ee
#
_entry.id   3558edcc5d0f0d86a7ccf90112c6f8ee
#
_cell.length_a   1.000
_cell.length_b   1.000
_cell.length_c   1.000
_cell.angle_alpha   90.00
_cell.angle_beta   90.00
_cell.angle_gamma   90.00
#
_symmetry.space_group_name_H-M   'P 1'
#
loop_
_entity.id
_entity.type
_entity.pdbx_description
1 polymer ?
#
loop_
_entity_poly.entity_id
_entity_poly.type
_entity_poly.pdbx_seq_one_letter_code
_entity_poly.pdbx_strand_id
1 'polypeptide(L)'
;MDNENIQGMQALKFEYVTSRFTDNARTVCEVLWKNVDETAKNYESIVAVSCEASDSDELWRELLTVVDIDTIHENTYNYIKEQDAIYKDQVIKIAKERGLIYDIDSVNNDIYKPLVEFTFGTFNPEKDKEKLFMLKLQLFELDPIKSSSDRAAKAALRKAPDIITALKYA
;
A
#
# COMPACT_ATOMS: atom_id res chain seq x y z
N MET A 1 -19.99 25.89 1.56
CA MET A 1 -19.57 25.19 0.35
C MET A 1 -19.48 23.72 0.70
N ASP A 2 -20.25 22.77 0.30
CA ASP A 2 -21.48 22.81 -0.46
C ASP A 2 -22.16 21.46 -0.24
N ASN A 3 -23.32 21.47 0.41
CA ASN A 3 -24.20 20.31 0.61
C ASN A 3 -24.72 19.74 -0.72
N GLU A 4 -24.15 20.17 -1.83
CA GLU A 4 -24.58 19.77 -3.17
C GLU A 4 -23.93 18.47 -3.66
N ASN A 5 -22.90 17.95 -2.93
CA ASN A 5 -22.04 16.96 -3.57
C ASN A 5 -22.51 15.50 -3.47
N ILE A 6 -23.35 15.10 -2.53
CA ILE A 6 -23.78 13.69 -2.47
C ILE A 6 -25.27 13.51 -2.74
N GLN A 7 -26.16 14.35 -2.27
CA GLN A 7 -27.51 14.42 -2.87
C GLN A 7 -27.37 14.68 -4.38
N GLY A 8 -26.32 15.42 -4.80
CA GLY A 8 -25.89 15.55 -6.17
C GLY A 8 -25.36 14.26 -6.79
N MET A 9 -24.65 13.38 -6.09
CA MET A 9 -24.13 12.14 -6.66
C MET A 9 -25.20 11.09 -6.90
N GLN A 10 -26.17 10.91 -6.00
CA GLN A 10 -27.33 10.04 -6.26
C GLN A 10 -28.25 10.64 -7.33
N ALA A 11 -28.43 11.98 -7.37
CA ALA A 11 -29.11 12.66 -8.44
C ALA A 11 -28.35 12.61 -9.78
N LEU A 12 -27.02 12.47 -9.76
CA LEU A 12 -26.14 12.32 -10.92
C LEU A 12 -25.93 10.86 -11.35
N LYS A 13 -26.74 9.92 -10.84
CA LYS A 13 -26.64 8.49 -11.19
C LYS A 13 -25.25 7.87 -10.97
N PHE A 14 -24.75 7.99 -9.77
CA PHE A 14 -23.59 7.24 -9.31
C PHE A 14 -23.99 6.02 -8.48
N GLU A 15 -23.31 4.92 -8.69
CA GLU A 15 -23.48 3.68 -7.95
C GLU A 15 -22.27 3.47 -7.02
N TYR A 16 -22.52 3.11 -5.75
CA TYR A 16 -21.47 2.75 -4.80
C TYR A 16 -20.71 1.50 -5.29
N VAL A 17 -19.39 1.57 -5.26
CA VAL A 17 -18.52 0.45 -5.64
C VAL A 17 -17.87 -0.15 -4.41
N THR A 18 -17.11 0.65 -3.66
CA THR A 18 -16.42 0.21 -2.44
C THR A 18 -15.95 1.42 -1.62
N SER A 19 -15.63 1.17 -0.36
CA SER A 19 -15.01 2.16 0.51
C SER A 19 -14.00 1.50 1.44
N ARG A 20 -12.98 2.26 1.86
CA ARG A 20 -11.93 1.79 2.76
C ARG A 20 -11.30 2.94 3.52
N PHE A 21 -10.77 2.66 4.69
CA PHE A 21 -9.92 3.61 5.40
C PHE A 21 -8.55 3.71 4.71
N THR A 22 -8.03 4.93 4.61
CA THR A 22 -6.75 5.22 3.94
C THR A 22 -5.61 5.47 4.93
N ASP A 23 -5.94 5.63 6.21
CA ASP A 23 -4.99 5.85 7.28
C ASP A 23 -5.10 4.80 8.39
N ASN A 24 -4.00 4.60 9.13
CA ASN A 24 -3.95 3.62 10.22
C ASN A 24 -4.83 4.01 11.43
N ALA A 25 -5.13 5.32 11.58
CA ALA A 25 -6.01 5.81 12.63
C ALA A 25 -7.49 5.63 12.29
N ARG A 26 -7.80 5.26 11.03
CA ARG A 26 -9.17 5.08 10.50
C ARG A 26 -10.00 6.35 10.62
N THR A 27 -9.37 7.49 10.36
CA THR A 27 -9.99 8.80 10.41
C THR A 27 -10.35 9.34 9.02
N VAL A 28 -9.77 8.78 7.97
CA VAL A 28 -10.05 9.16 6.58
C VAL A 28 -10.52 7.95 5.79
N CYS A 29 -11.68 8.07 5.16
CA CYS A 29 -12.28 7.05 4.31
C CYS A 29 -12.27 7.50 2.85
N GLU A 30 -11.78 6.65 1.96
CA GLU A 30 -11.92 6.80 0.51
C GLU A 30 -13.11 5.97 0.04
N VAL A 31 -13.94 6.57 -0.80
CA VAL A 31 -15.13 5.94 -1.38
C VAL A 31 -15.02 5.97 -2.90
N LEU A 32 -15.23 4.84 -3.53
CA LEU A 32 -15.25 4.72 -4.98
C LEU A 32 -16.70 4.64 -5.47
N TRP A 33 -17.04 5.50 -6.41
CA TRP A 33 -18.33 5.57 -7.07
C TRP A 33 -18.17 5.32 -8.56
N LYS A 34 -19.10 4.55 -9.14
CA LYS A 34 -19.19 4.33 -10.59
C LYS A 34 -20.25 5.25 -11.18
N ASN A 35 -19.89 6.00 -12.21
CA ASN A 35 -20.87 6.76 -12.98
C ASN A 35 -21.72 5.81 -13.84
N VAL A 36 -23.02 5.77 -13.59
CA VAL A 36 -23.99 4.95 -14.34
C VAL A 36 -24.91 5.77 -15.22
N ASP A 37 -24.59 7.04 -15.48
CA ASP A 37 -25.30 7.88 -16.44
C ASP A 37 -24.82 7.57 -17.86
N GLU A 38 -25.60 6.78 -18.60
CA GLU A 38 -25.32 6.41 -20.00
C GLU A 38 -25.23 7.62 -20.96
N THR A 39 -25.72 8.77 -20.54
CA THR A 39 -25.66 9.99 -21.35
C THR A 39 -24.41 10.83 -21.09
N ALA A 40 -23.67 10.52 -20.05
CA ALA A 40 -22.46 11.24 -19.66
C ALA A 40 -21.24 10.76 -20.47
N LYS A 41 -20.34 11.70 -20.80
CA LYS A 41 -19.08 11.39 -21.50
C LYS A 41 -18.18 10.45 -20.71
N ASN A 42 -18.32 10.43 -19.38
CA ASN A 42 -17.57 9.62 -18.45
C ASN A 42 -18.39 8.45 -17.88
N TYR A 43 -19.33 7.94 -18.66
CA TYR A 43 -20.06 6.71 -18.34
C TYR A 43 -19.10 5.59 -17.96
N GLU A 44 -19.46 4.80 -16.96
CA GLU A 44 -18.64 3.73 -16.35
C GLU A 44 -17.31 4.18 -15.69
N SER A 45 -16.99 5.46 -15.65
CA SER A 45 -15.80 5.91 -14.93
C SER A 45 -15.94 5.71 -13.41
N ILE A 46 -14.82 5.43 -12.77
CA ILE A 46 -14.72 5.38 -11.30
C ILE A 46 -14.25 6.74 -10.80
N VAL A 47 -14.96 7.29 -9.83
CA VAL A 47 -14.60 8.53 -9.14
C VAL A 47 -14.27 8.19 -7.69
N ALA A 48 -13.12 8.64 -7.21
CA ALA A 48 -12.72 8.54 -5.83
C ALA A 48 -13.04 9.83 -5.08
N VAL A 49 -13.68 9.70 -3.93
CA VAL A 49 -13.99 10.81 -3.01
C VAL A 49 -13.49 10.43 -1.63
N SER A 50 -12.89 11.37 -0.90
CA SER A 50 -12.45 11.15 0.48
C SER A 50 -13.33 11.93 1.44
N CYS A 51 -13.63 11.32 2.61
CA CYS A 51 -14.34 11.94 3.71
C CYS A 51 -13.63 11.66 5.04
N GLU A 52 -13.89 12.50 6.04
CA GLU A 52 -13.46 12.22 7.41
C GLU A 52 -14.44 11.24 8.07
N ALA A 53 -13.92 10.20 8.74
CA ALA A 53 -14.74 9.24 9.47
C ALA A 53 -15.23 9.85 10.79
N SER A 54 -16.11 10.83 10.68
CA SER A 54 -16.65 11.62 11.78
C SER A 54 -18.11 11.95 11.53
N ASP A 55 -18.93 11.91 12.61
CA ASP A 55 -20.35 12.29 12.56
C ASP A 55 -20.57 13.76 12.15
N SER A 56 -19.55 14.59 12.20
CA SER A 56 -19.57 15.95 11.70
C SER A 56 -19.40 16.06 10.18
N ASP A 57 -18.86 15.02 9.51
CA ASP A 57 -18.71 14.97 8.07
C ASP A 57 -20.00 14.44 7.42
N GLU A 58 -20.57 15.23 6.52
CA GLU A 58 -21.82 14.89 5.86
C GLU A 58 -21.66 13.72 4.89
N LEU A 59 -20.53 13.65 4.20
CA LEU A 59 -20.15 12.56 3.31
C LEU A 59 -20.07 11.24 4.05
N TRP A 60 -19.48 11.25 5.23
CA TRP A 60 -19.38 10.08 6.09
C TRP A 60 -20.76 9.57 6.52
N ARG A 61 -21.64 10.48 6.98
CA ARG A 61 -22.99 10.10 7.39
C ARG A 61 -23.80 9.52 6.24
N GLU A 62 -23.68 10.08 5.03
CA GLU A 62 -24.34 9.56 3.85
C GLU A 62 -23.77 8.21 3.42
N LEU A 63 -22.44 8.03 3.47
CA LEU A 63 -21.81 6.75 3.20
C LEU A 63 -22.40 5.65 4.09
N LEU A 64 -22.58 5.92 5.38
CA LEU A 64 -23.16 4.96 6.35
C LEU A 64 -24.64 4.63 6.10
N THR A 65 -25.33 5.35 5.21
CA THR A 65 -26.68 4.96 4.75
C THR A 65 -26.67 3.88 3.67
N VAL A 66 -25.55 3.72 2.96
CA VAL A 66 -25.37 2.77 1.84
C VAL A 66 -24.52 1.57 2.20
N VAL A 67 -23.61 1.72 3.17
CA VAL A 67 -22.71 0.66 3.61
C VAL A 67 -22.53 0.72 5.13
N ASP A 68 -22.45 -0.42 5.79
CA ASP A 68 -22.14 -0.49 7.21
C ASP A 68 -20.63 -0.35 7.47
N ILE A 69 -20.28 0.08 8.68
CA ILE A 69 -18.90 0.32 9.08
C ILE A 69 -18.05 -0.95 9.09
N ASP A 70 -18.65 -2.10 9.39
CA ASP A 70 -17.95 -3.39 9.43
C ASP A 70 -17.51 -3.78 8.03
N THR A 71 -18.35 -3.53 7.02
CA THR A 71 -17.98 -3.70 5.59
C THR A 71 -16.80 -2.79 5.20
N ILE A 72 -16.77 -1.54 5.67
CA ILE A 72 -15.63 -0.64 5.40
C ILE A 72 -14.35 -1.18 6.05
N HIS A 73 -14.43 -1.73 7.27
CA HIS A 73 -13.31 -2.37 7.94
C HIS A 73 -12.83 -3.62 7.20
N GLU A 74 -13.74 -4.46 6.73
CA GLU A 74 -13.42 -5.66 5.96
C GLU A 74 -12.75 -5.31 4.62
N ASN A 75 -13.30 -4.35 3.88
CA ASN A 75 -12.70 -3.86 2.64
C ASN A 75 -11.29 -3.32 2.87
N THR A 76 -11.10 -2.58 3.97
CA THR A 76 -9.78 -2.05 4.36
C THR A 76 -8.80 -3.19 4.63
N TYR A 77 -9.20 -4.19 5.40
CA TYR A 77 -8.38 -5.35 5.70
C TYR A 77 -8.01 -6.13 4.43
N ASN A 78 -8.97 -6.38 3.56
CA ASN A 78 -8.75 -7.11 2.31
C ASN A 78 -7.81 -6.34 1.38
N TYR A 79 -7.98 -5.03 1.27
CA TYR A 79 -7.08 -4.17 0.50
C TYR A 79 -5.64 -4.22 1.03
N ILE A 80 -5.44 -4.08 2.35
CA ILE A 80 -4.10 -4.17 2.95
C ILE A 80 -3.47 -5.53 2.68
N LYS A 81 -4.24 -6.61 2.84
CA LYS A 81 -3.77 -7.97 2.58
C LYS A 81 -3.35 -8.18 1.12
N GLU A 82 -4.11 -7.62 0.17
CA GLU A 82 -3.76 -7.66 -1.25
C GLU A 82 -2.48 -6.86 -1.53
N GLN A 83 -2.37 -5.64 -0.98
CA GLN A 83 -1.16 -4.82 -1.14
C GLN A 83 0.07 -5.48 -0.51
N ASP A 84 -0.10 -6.16 0.64
CA ASP A 84 0.96 -6.94 1.27
C ASP A 84 1.43 -8.08 0.37
N ALA A 85 0.52 -8.79 -0.29
CA ALA A 85 0.85 -9.86 -1.22
C ALA A 85 1.63 -9.32 -2.44
N ILE A 86 1.15 -8.22 -3.04
CA ILE A 86 1.81 -7.55 -4.17
C ILE A 86 3.22 -7.09 -3.76
N TYR A 87 3.34 -6.50 -2.58
CA TYR A 87 4.64 -6.04 -2.07
C TYR A 87 5.62 -7.20 -1.88
N LYS A 88 5.17 -8.30 -1.26
CA LYS A 88 5.97 -9.51 -1.08
C LYS A 88 6.46 -10.07 -2.41
N ASP A 89 5.57 -10.17 -3.40
CA ASP A 89 5.91 -10.64 -4.74
C ASP A 89 6.95 -9.75 -5.41
N GLN A 90 6.83 -8.43 -5.28
CA GLN A 90 7.83 -7.48 -5.79
C GLN A 90 9.19 -7.65 -5.11
N VAL A 91 9.21 -7.78 -3.79
CA VAL A 91 10.45 -8.01 -3.01
C VAL A 91 11.13 -9.30 -3.46
N ILE A 92 10.38 -10.40 -3.54
CA ILE A 92 10.88 -11.70 -3.97
C ILE A 92 11.44 -11.62 -5.40
N LYS A 93 10.69 -11.00 -6.32
CA LYS A 93 11.10 -10.84 -7.71
C LYS A 93 12.42 -10.11 -7.82
N ILE A 94 12.54 -8.93 -7.18
CA ILE A 94 13.77 -8.13 -7.22
C ILE A 94 14.93 -8.89 -6.57
N ALA A 95 14.72 -9.57 -5.45
CA ALA A 95 15.75 -10.34 -4.78
C ALA A 95 16.26 -11.50 -5.66
N LYS A 96 15.37 -12.18 -6.40
CA LYS A 96 15.75 -13.21 -7.38
C LYS A 96 16.54 -12.63 -8.54
N GLU A 97 16.08 -11.53 -9.14
CA GLU A 97 16.76 -10.85 -10.25
C GLU A 97 18.16 -10.37 -9.87
N ARG A 98 18.38 -10.09 -8.59
CA ARG A 98 19.69 -9.69 -8.05
C ARG A 98 20.54 -10.85 -7.57
N GLY A 99 20.05 -12.08 -7.69
CA GLY A 99 20.79 -13.27 -7.21
C GLY A 99 20.95 -13.35 -5.69
N LEU A 100 20.10 -12.66 -4.94
CA LEU A 100 20.11 -12.68 -3.47
C LEU A 100 19.37 -13.90 -2.91
N ILE A 101 18.41 -14.42 -3.68
CA ILE A 101 17.69 -15.67 -3.42
C ILE A 101 17.62 -16.50 -4.69
N TYR A 102 17.90 -17.79 -4.59
CA TYR A 102 17.87 -18.68 -5.77
C TYR A 102 16.53 -19.41 -5.89
N ASP A 103 15.96 -19.81 -4.76
CA ASP A 103 14.67 -20.49 -4.68
C ASP A 103 13.98 -20.10 -3.37
N ILE A 104 12.65 -20.02 -3.38
CA ILE A 104 11.84 -19.70 -2.20
C ILE A 104 12.06 -20.71 -1.06
N ASP A 105 12.22 -21.98 -1.40
CA ASP A 105 12.40 -23.06 -0.42
C ASP A 105 13.84 -23.19 0.09
N SER A 106 14.82 -22.64 -0.64
CA SER A 106 16.26 -22.66 -0.30
C SER A 106 16.75 -21.34 0.25
N VAL A 107 15.87 -20.38 0.49
CA VAL A 107 16.20 -19.05 0.98
C VAL A 107 16.83 -19.12 2.34
N ASN A 108 17.95 -18.44 2.50
CA ASN A 108 18.50 -18.15 3.83
C ASN A 108 17.41 -17.44 4.65
N ASN A 109 16.81 -18.18 5.58
CA ASN A 109 15.69 -17.72 6.38
C ASN A 109 15.99 -16.40 7.13
N ASP A 110 17.26 -16.15 7.44
CA ASP A 110 17.70 -14.96 8.17
C ASP A 110 17.56 -13.67 7.32
N ILE A 111 17.57 -13.80 5.98
CA ILE A 111 17.41 -12.66 5.07
C ILE A 111 15.99 -12.59 4.49
N TYR A 112 15.44 -13.73 4.09
CA TYR A 112 14.12 -13.82 3.50
C TYR A 112 13.03 -13.38 4.48
N LYS A 113 13.07 -13.86 5.71
CA LYS A 113 12.08 -13.53 6.73
C LYS A 113 11.98 -12.03 6.98
N PRO A 114 13.06 -11.27 7.22
CA PRO A 114 13.00 -9.82 7.30
C PRO A 114 12.47 -9.17 6.00
N LEU A 115 12.85 -9.67 4.82
CA LEU A 115 12.37 -9.11 3.55
C LEU A 115 10.85 -9.19 3.39
N VAL A 116 10.23 -10.29 3.83
CA VAL A 116 8.77 -10.45 3.77
C VAL A 116 8.02 -9.87 4.96
N GLU A 117 8.69 -9.60 6.07
CA GLU A 117 8.10 -8.91 7.22
C GLU A 117 7.89 -7.40 6.97
N PHE A 118 8.61 -6.81 6.02
CA PHE A 118 8.38 -5.43 5.57
C PHE A 118 7.25 -5.38 4.56
N THR A 119 6.04 -5.67 5.02
CA THR A 119 4.85 -5.63 4.19
C THR A 119 4.21 -4.26 4.18
N PHE A 120 3.37 -4.01 3.16
CA PHE A 120 2.57 -2.80 3.10
C PHE A 120 1.67 -2.70 4.35
N GLY A 121 1.61 -1.54 4.96
CA GLY A 121 0.82 -1.30 6.18
C GLY A 121 1.49 -1.72 7.50
N THR A 122 2.51 -2.58 7.47
CA THR A 122 3.27 -2.97 8.67
C THR A 122 4.60 -2.24 8.82
N PHE A 123 5.18 -1.76 7.70
CA PHE A 123 6.39 -0.95 7.73
C PHE A 123 6.07 0.52 7.98
N ASN A 124 6.56 1.02 9.11
CA ASN A 124 6.50 2.44 9.44
C ASN A 124 7.92 3.02 9.37
N PRO A 125 8.22 3.94 8.42
CA PRO A 125 9.57 4.47 8.23
C PRO A 125 10.19 5.09 9.49
N GLU A 126 9.37 5.60 10.41
CA GLU A 126 9.87 6.21 11.64
C GLU A 126 10.10 5.18 12.75
N LYS A 127 9.17 4.23 12.91
CA LYS A 127 9.22 3.20 13.95
C LYS A 127 10.15 2.05 13.59
N ASP A 128 10.27 1.73 12.30
CA ASP A 128 11.02 0.57 11.81
C ASP A 128 12.41 0.90 11.25
N LYS A 129 12.92 2.11 11.52
CA LYS A 129 14.27 2.55 11.11
C LYS A 129 15.37 1.56 11.52
N GLU A 130 15.28 1.05 12.73
CA GLU A 130 16.26 0.09 13.25
C GLU A 130 16.19 -1.24 12.51
N LYS A 131 14.99 -1.74 12.24
CA LYS A 131 14.78 -2.97 11.45
C LYS A 131 15.33 -2.82 10.03
N LEU A 132 15.03 -1.69 9.37
CA LEU A 132 15.56 -1.39 8.04
C LEU A 132 17.10 -1.29 8.05
N PHE A 133 17.67 -0.69 9.09
CA PHE A 133 19.12 -0.61 9.25
C PHE A 133 19.75 -2.00 9.40
N MET A 134 19.19 -2.84 10.26
CA MET A 134 19.67 -4.22 10.47
C MET A 134 19.58 -5.05 9.18
N LEU A 135 18.48 -4.92 8.44
CA LEU A 135 18.34 -5.59 7.16
C LEU A 135 19.40 -5.13 6.15
N LYS A 136 19.68 -3.82 6.06
CA LYS A 136 20.75 -3.31 5.20
C LYS A 136 22.11 -3.89 5.57
N LEU A 137 22.41 -4.04 6.87
CA LEU A 137 23.65 -4.68 7.31
C LEU A 137 23.71 -6.14 6.83
N GLN A 138 22.62 -6.89 6.93
CA GLN A 138 22.55 -8.26 6.42
C GLN A 138 22.76 -8.33 4.92
N LEU A 139 22.14 -7.39 4.14
CA LEU A 139 22.35 -7.30 2.70
C LEU A 139 23.82 -7.05 2.35
N PHE A 140 24.55 -6.24 3.13
CA PHE A 140 25.97 -5.98 2.91
C PHE A 140 26.86 -7.20 3.13
N GLU A 141 26.43 -8.19 3.88
CA GLU A 141 27.18 -9.43 4.11
C GLU A 141 26.95 -10.47 2.99
N LEU A 142 25.99 -10.27 2.10
CA LEU A 142 25.77 -11.16 0.96
C LEU A 142 26.91 -11.05 -0.04
N ASP A 143 27.39 -12.19 -0.54
CA ASP A 143 28.52 -12.27 -1.46
C ASP A 143 28.42 -11.35 -2.68
N PRO A 144 27.28 -11.24 -3.40
CA PRO A 144 27.14 -10.35 -4.54
C PRO A 144 27.41 -8.88 -4.19
N ILE A 145 26.98 -8.44 -3.02
CA ILE A 145 27.13 -7.05 -2.56
C ILE A 145 28.50 -6.85 -1.92
N LYS A 146 28.92 -7.79 -1.08
CA LYS A 146 30.20 -7.75 -0.37
C LYS A 146 31.39 -7.68 -1.34
N SER A 147 31.36 -8.50 -2.39
CA SER A 147 32.40 -8.57 -3.41
C SER A 147 32.32 -7.47 -4.48
N SER A 148 31.18 -6.76 -4.58
CA SER A 148 31.00 -5.69 -5.54
C SER A 148 32.00 -4.54 -5.33
N SER A 149 32.64 -4.08 -6.41
CA SER A 149 33.46 -2.87 -6.44
C SER A 149 32.68 -1.57 -6.62
N ASP A 150 31.37 -1.67 -6.86
CA ASP A 150 30.50 -0.49 -7.07
C ASP A 150 30.24 0.27 -5.78
N ARG A 151 31.05 1.29 -5.58
CA ARG A 151 30.94 2.17 -4.40
C ARG A 151 29.67 3.02 -4.42
N ALA A 152 29.18 3.39 -5.62
CA ALA A 152 27.98 4.22 -5.76
C ALA A 152 26.73 3.42 -5.38
N ALA A 153 26.61 2.17 -5.86
CA ALA A 153 25.55 1.26 -5.48
C ALA A 153 25.55 0.99 -3.95
N LYS A 154 26.72 0.72 -3.37
CA LYS A 154 26.84 0.54 -1.91
C LYS A 154 26.42 1.77 -1.11
N ALA A 155 26.73 2.97 -1.60
CA ALA A 155 26.31 4.23 -0.95
C ALA A 155 24.80 4.45 -1.07
N ALA A 156 24.21 4.12 -2.22
CA ALA A 156 22.78 4.20 -2.46
C ALA A 156 22.01 3.21 -1.58
N LEU A 157 22.49 1.97 -1.46
CA LEU A 157 21.94 0.96 -0.54
C LEU A 157 21.89 1.47 0.92
N ARG A 158 22.99 2.10 1.39
CA ARG A 158 23.02 2.66 2.76
C ARG A 158 21.94 3.74 2.98
N LYS A 159 21.69 4.56 1.95
CA LYS A 159 20.76 5.71 2.00
C LYS A 159 19.32 5.32 1.67
N ALA A 160 19.08 4.11 1.17
CA ALA A 160 17.73 3.68 0.76
C ALA A 160 16.71 3.87 1.90
N PRO A 161 15.55 4.50 1.63
CA PRO A 161 14.54 4.76 2.66
C PRO A 161 13.66 3.55 2.95
N ASP A 162 13.63 2.57 2.07
CA ASP A 162 12.79 1.38 2.12
C ASP A 162 13.49 0.16 1.51
N ILE A 163 12.86 -1.02 1.67
CA ILE A 163 13.41 -2.30 1.23
C ILE A 163 13.53 -2.40 -0.29
N ILE A 164 12.49 -2.02 -1.02
CA ILE A 164 12.48 -2.13 -2.49
C ILE A 164 13.59 -1.26 -3.07
N THR A 165 13.74 -0.05 -2.55
CA THR A 165 14.83 0.85 -2.95
C THR A 165 16.19 0.26 -2.57
N ALA A 166 16.33 -0.34 -1.38
CA ALA A 166 17.55 -1.01 -0.96
C ALA A 166 17.93 -2.15 -1.91
N LEU A 167 17.00 -3.02 -2.27
CA LEU A 167 17.21 -4.15 -3.15
C LEU A 167 17.60 -3.75 -4.58
N LYS A 168 17.16 -2.60 -5.08
CA LYS A 168 17.55 -2.10 -6.40
C LYS A 168 19.05 -1.81 -6.51
N TYR A 169 19.70 -1.57 -5.38
CA TYR A 169 21.12 -1.24 -5.31
C TYR A 169 21.98 -2.38 -4.71
N ALA A 170 21.32 -3.50 -4.36
CA ALA A 170 21.97 -4.67 -3.79
C ALA A 170 22.63 -5.58 -4.87
#